data_1446eecacaa2681c8b79ceb7c09a154d
#
_entry.id   1446eecacaa2681c8b79ceb7c09a154d
#
_cell.length_a   1.000
_cell.length_b   1.000
_cell.length_c   1.000
_cell.angle_alpha   90.00
_cell.angle_beta   90.00
_cell.angle_gamma   90.00
#
_symmetry.space_group_name_H-M   'P 1'
#
loop_
_entity.id
_entity.type
_entity.pdbx_description
1 polymer ?
#
loop_
_entity_poly.entity_id
_entity_poly.type
_entity_poly.pdbx_seq_one_letter_code
_entity_poly.pdbx_strand_id
1 'polypeptide(L)'
;MPLIHIDESVDVCLMWRIEVPRARVWQCLTDADLLSQWLGELVSGAVGAGSDFEVNHGDGYCCRSTVVACAEPSRLDFTWHFPDEPASKLAIELDESGGITDLRLTHSALGDLAESYRDGWCVHLSYLEAAGLGTPLPPSMFWRLHGTMAQLSVR
;
A
#
# COMPACT_ATOMS: atom_id res chain seq x y z
N MET A 1 -8.68 -7.12 6.79
CA MET A 1 -10.08 -6.95 6.36
C MET A 1 -10.44 -5.46 6.38
N PRO A 2 -11.20 -4.99 5.43
CA PRO A 2 -11.52 -3.57 5.34
C PRO A 2 -12.46 -3.13 6.48
N LEU A 3 -12.12 -1.98 7.04
CA LEU A 3 -13.01 -1.24 7.94
C LEU A 3 -13.44 -0.01 7.14
N ILE A 4 -14.65 0.00 6.64
CA ILE A 4 -15.09 1.02 5.69
C ILE A 4 -15.21 2.36 6.40
N HIS A 5 -14.31 3.28 6.07
CA HIS A 5 -14.42 4.69 6.41
C HIS A 5 -13.99 5.50 5.19
N ILE A 6 -14.86 6.38 4.74
CA ILE A 6 -14.56 7.28 3.61
C ILE A 6 -14.36 8.67 4.20
N ASP A 7 -13.14 9.18 4.09
CA ASP A 7 -12.83 10.56 4.38
C ASP A 7 -12.80 11.34 3.06
N GLU A 8 -13.75 12.25 2.89
CA GLU A 8 -13.88 13.04 1.66
C GLU A 8 -12.79 14.10 1.51
N SER A 9 -11.97 14.36 2.55
CA SER A 9 -10.88 15.33 2.50
C SER A 9 -9.65 14.85 1.76
N VAL A 10 -9.54 13.53 1.46
CA VAL A 10 -8.46 12.91 0.68
C VAL A 10 -9.07 12.09 -0.45
N ASP A 11 -8.28 11.84 -1.51
CA ASP A 11 -8.76 11.14 -2.69
C ASP A 11 -9.07 9.66 -2.42
N VAL A 12 -8.21 8.99 -1.63
CA VAL A 12 -8.42 7.62 -1.17
C VAL A 12 -8.09 7.55 0.32
N CYS A 13 -9.01 6.99 1.10
CA CYS A 13 -8.78 6.68 2.50
C CYS A 13 -9.35 5.29 2.80
N LEU A 14 -8.48 4.37 3.19
CA LEU A 14 -8.84 3.00 3.51
C LEU A 14 -8.40 2.66 4.93
N MET A 15 -9.28 1.99 5.67
CA MET A 15 -8.97 1.40 6.96
C MET A 15 -8.94 -0.12 6.80
N TRP A 16 -7.86 -0.75 7.28
CA TRP A 16 -7.65 -2.17 7.08
C TRP A 16 -7.16 -2.83 8.36
N ARG A 17 -7.86 -3.87 8.79
CA ARG A 17 -7.47 -4.62 9.99
C ARG A 17 -6.69 -5.86 9.62
N ILE A 18 -5.53 -6.04 10.26
CA ILE A 18 -4.65 -7.20 10.07
C ILE A 18 -4.41 -7.83 11.46
N GLU A 19 -4.70 -9.10 11.60
CA GLU A 19 -4.62 -9.81 12.88
C GLU A 19 -3.19 -10.27 13.19
N VAL A 20 -2.25 -9.31 13.12
CA VAL A 20 -0.85 -9.48 13.50
C VAL A 20 -0.35 -8.22 14.21
N PRO A 21 0.73 -8.30 15.01
CA PRO A 21 1.31 -7.13 15.66
C PRO A 21 1.83 -6.10 14.65
N ARG A 22 1.80 -4.85 15.04
CA ARG A 22 2.27 -3.70 14.25
C ARG A 22 3.71 -3.88 13.74
N ALA A 23 4.59 -4.45 14.56
CA ALA A 23 5.96 -4.72 14.16
C ALA A 23 6.05 -5.65 12.95
N ARG A 24 5.14 -6.61 12.84
CA ARG A 24 5.08 -7.52 11.68
C ARG A 24 4.61 -6.79 10.43
N VAL A 25 3.59 -5.95 10.54
CA VAL A 25 3.14 -5.12 9.42
C VAL A 25 4.25 -4.19 8.96
N TRP A 26 4.96 -3.58 9.91
CA TRP A 26 6.10 -2.70 9.61
C TRP A 26 7.20 -3.43 8.83
N GLN A 27 7.50 -4.66 9.19
CA GLN A 27 8.44 -5.49 8.42
C GLN A 27 7.98 -5.67 6.97
N CYS A 28 6.69 -5.91 6.75
CA CYS A 28 6.14 -6.05 5.40
C CYS A 28 6.25 -4.76 4.60
N LEU A 29 6.21 -3.61 5.26
CA LEU A 29 6.36 -2.30 4.59
C LEU A 29 7.81 -1.97 4.23
N THR A 30 8.79 -2.49 4.95
CA THR A 30 10.17 -2.02 4.88
C THR A 30 11.20 -3.05 4.43
N ASP A 31 10.94 -4.33 4.64
CA ASP A 31 11.82 -5.42 4.20
C ASP A 31 11.61 -5.69 2.71
N ALA A 32 12.70 -5.76 1.93
CA ALA A 32 12.63 -5.92 0.48
C ALA A 32 11.91 -7.19 0.04
N ASP A 33 12.19 -8.32 0.71
CA ASP A 33 11.58 -9.60 0.36
C ASP A 33 10.07 -9.61 0.69
N LEU A 34 9.70 -9.06 1.83
CA LEU A 34 8.30 -8.96 2.23
C LEU A 34 7.54 -7.93 1.39
N LEU A 35 8.19 -6.82 1.03
CA LEU A 35 7.61 -5.81 0.14
C LEU A 35 7.21 -6.42 -1.20
N SER A 36 8.00 -7.36 -1.72
CA SER A 36 7.72 -8.05 -2.99
C SER A 36 6.48 -8.93 -2.93
N GLN A 37 6.04 -9.32 -1.74
CA GLN A 37 4.86 -10.15 -1.56
C GLN A 37 3.55 -9.39 -1.67
N TRP A 38 3.58 -8.05 -1.57
CA TRP A 38 2.33 -7.28 -1.57
C TRP A 38 2.34 -6.04 -2.45
N LEU A 39 3.48 -5.37 -2.63
CA LEU A 39 3.56 -4.14 -3.41
C LEU A 39 4.23 -4.35 -4.76
N GLY A 40 5.40 -4.94 -4.76
CA GLY A 40 6.19 -5.20 -5.95
C GLY A 40 7.66 -5.36 -5.61
N GLU A 41 8.46 -5.68 -6.63
CA GLU A 41 9.90 -5.88 -6.48
C GLU A 41 10.62 -4.55 -6.24
N LEU A 42 11.37 -4.47 -5.14
CA LEU A 42 12.25 -3.32 -4.87
C LEU A 42 13.46 -3.42 -5.81
N VAL A 43 13.58 -2.49 -6.75
CA VAL A 43 14.65 -2.51 -7.75
C VAL A 43 15.80 -1.56 -7.42
N SER A 44 15.56 -0.56 -6.57
CA SER A 44 16.61 0.33 -6.08
C SER A 44 16.22 0.98 -4.77
N GLY A 45 17.22 1.36 -3.98
CA GLY A 45 17.04 2.06 -2.72
C GLY A 45 16.55 1.18 -1.58
N ALA A 46 15.98 1.81 -0.58
CA ALA A 46 15.44 1.16 0.61
C ALA A 46 14.28 1.98 1.17
N VAL A 47 13.35 1.32 1.85
CA VAL A 47 12.24 2.00 2.54
C VAL A 47 12.70 2.36 3.95
N GLY A 48 13.00 3.61 4.18
CA GLY A 48 13.48 4.11 5.47
C GLY A 48 13.51 5.63 5.51
N ALA A 49 13.83 6.19 6.67
CA ALA A 49 13.82 7.63 6.89
C ALA A 49 14.72 8.37 5.89
N GLY A 50 14.15 9.32 5.16
CA GLY A 50 14.86 10.17 4.20
C GLY A 50 15.39 9.45 2.97
N SER A 51 14.99 8.20 2.74
CA SER A 51 15.47 7.38 1.62
C SER A 51 14.58 7.50 0.40
N ASP A 52 15.19 7.29 -0.76
CA ASP A 52 14.49 7.09 -2.03
C ASP A 52 14.44 5.59 -2.33
N PHE A 53 13.36 5.16 -2.97
CA PHE A 53 13.24 3.77 -3.43
C PHE A 53 12.39 3.69 -4.69
N GLU A 54 12.57 2.59 -5.41
CA GLU A 54 11.85 2.34 -6.65
C GLU A 54 11.33 0.90 -6.67
N VAL A 55 10.05 0.74 -7.01
CA VAL A 55 9.36 -0.54 -7.02
C VAL A 55 8.84 -0.84 -8.42
N ASN A 56 9.15 -2.03 -8.93
CA ASN A 56 8.62 -2.54 -10.19
C ASN A 56 7.26 -3.20 -9.93
N HIS A 57 6.21 -2.64 -10.54
CA HIS A 57 4.85 -3.15 -10.45
C HIS A 57 4.49 -4.13 -11.57
N GLY A 58 5.48 -4.58 -12.33
CA GLY A 58 5.34 -5.53 -13.43
C GLY A 58 5.83 -4.94 -14.76
N ASP A 59 6.48 -5.77 -15.57
CA ASP A 59 6.95 -5.43 -16.90
C ASP A 59 7.79 -4.14 -16.97
N GLY A 60 8.57 -3.84 -15.92
CA GLY A 60 9.40 -2.65 -15.86
C GLY A 60 8.65 -1.36 -15.57
N TYR A 61 7.36 -1.43 -15.25
CA TYR A 61 6.57 -0.25 -14.85
C TYR A 61 6.88 0.09 -13.39
N CYS A 62 7.75 1.07 -13.21
CA CYS A 62 8.33 1.39 -11.91
C CYS A 62 7.76 2.66 -11.30
N CYS A 63 7.47 2.59 -10.02
CA CYS A 63 7.06 3.74 -9.20
C CYS A 63 8.25 4.22 -8.37
N ARG A 64 8.54 5.51 -8.44
CA ARG A 64 9.58 6.17 -7.63
C ARG A 64 8.96 6.83 -6.43
N SER A 65 9.62 6.68 -5.29
CA SER A 65 9.14 7.20 -4.02
C SER A 65 10.28 7.79 -3.20
N THR A 66 9.98 8.86 -2.48
CA THR A 66 10.86 9.46 -1.47
C THR A 66 10.13 9.39 -0.14
N VAL A 67 10.77 8.82 0.87
CA VAL A 67 10.20 8.79 2.24
C VAL A 67 10.32 10.17 2.85
N VAL A 68 9.19 10.81 3.13
CA VAL A 68 9.14 12.17 3.67
C VAL A 68 8.88 12.21 5.17
N ALA A 69 8.34 11.13 5.74
CA ALA A 69 8.18 10.95 7.18
C ALA A 69 8.26 9.46 7.52
N CYS A 70 8.96 9.14 8.58
CA CYS A 70 9.12 7.76 9.04
C CYS A 70 9.23 7.76 10.56
N ALA A 71 8.22 7.20 11.21
CA ALA A 71 8.18 7.00 12.66
C ALA A 71 7.89 5.53 12.93
N GLU A 72 8.93 4.71 12.95
CA GLU A 72 8.84 3.27 13.18
C GLU A 72 8.25 2.97 14.56
N PRO A 73 7.29 2.08 14.69
CA PRO A 73 6.60 1.28 13.66
C PRO A 73 5.20 1.83 13.33
N SER A 74 4.96 3.15 13.46
CA SER A 74 3.62 3.75 13.48
C SER A 74 3.24 4.51 12.23
N ARG A 75 4.22 5.09 11.51
CA ARG A 75 3.90 5.97 10.40
C ARG A 75 4.97 5.95 9.32
N LEU A 76 4.52 5.88 8.06
CA LEU A 76 5.36 5.95 6.88
C LEU A 76 4.65 6.79 5.82
N ASP A 77 5.22 7.96 5.50
CA ASP A 77 4.72 8.83 4.45
C ASP A 77 5.75 8.88 3.33
N PHE A 78 5.30 8.73 2.10
CA PHE A 78 6.19 8.79 0.94
C PHE A 78 5.46 9.31 -0.30
N THR A 79 6.25 9.83 -1.25
CA THR A 79 5.75 10.25 -2.55
C THR A 79 5.52 9.03 -3.44
N TRP A 80 4.67 9.22 -4.46
CA TRP A 80 4.29 8.15 -5.39
C TRP A 80 4.30 8.71 -6.79
N HIS A 81 5.19 8.19 -7.64
CA HIS A 81 5.38 8.78 -8.96
C HIS A 81 5.69 7.72 -10.01
N PHE A 82 4.71 7.41 -10.85
CA PHE A 82 4.92 6.69 -12.09
C PHE A 82 5.27 7.67 -13.23
N PRO A 83 6.01 7.21 -14.27
CA PRO A 83 6.47 8.11 -15.35
C PRO A 83 5.37 8.83 -16.13
N ASP A 84 4.19 8.21 -16.23
CA ASP A 84 3.04 8.70 -16.97
C ASP A 84 1.95 9.34 -16.11
N GLU A 85 2.24 9.57 -14.83
CA GLU A 85 1.29 10.15 -13.89
C GLU A 85 1.92 11.33 -13.14
N PRO A 86 1.10 12.30 -12.71
CA PRO A 86 1.57 13.32 -11.77
C PRO A 86 2.01 12.70 -10.45
N ALA A 87 2.99 13.29 -9.79
CA ALA A 87 3.40 12.85 -8.46
C ALA A 87 2.24 13.01 -7.46
N SER A 88 2.10 12.03 -6.58
CA SER A 88 1.09 12.01 -5.54
C SER A 88 1.70 11.68 -4.19
N LYS A 89 0.89 11.65 -3.13
CA LYS A 89 1.37 11.46 -1.75
C LYS A 89 0.62 10.34 -1.08
N LEU A 90 1.36 9.50 -0.38
CA LEU A 90 0.85 8.34 0.33
C LEU A 90 1.26 8.38 1.79
N ALA A 91 0.33 8.10 2.68
CA ALA A 91 0.59 7.99 4.11
C ALA A 91 0.01 6.69 4.64
N ILE A 92 0.81 5.95 5.39
CA ILE A 92 0.39 4.73 6.08
C ILE A 92 0.59 4.93 7.58
N GLU A 93 -0.48 4.75 8.33
CA GLU A 93 -0.46 4.81 9.80
C GLU A 93 -0.87 3.45 10.36
N LEU A 94 -0.14 3.00 11.38
CA LEU A 94 -0.37 1.71 12.04
C LEU A 94 -0.68 1.94 13.51
N ASP A 95 -1.82 1.42 13.95
CA ASP A 95 -2.23 1.45 15.35
C ASP A 95 -2.48 0.02 15.83
N GLU A 96 -1.96 -0.33 17.00
CA GLU A 96 -2.06 -1.70 17.52
C GLU A 96 -2.85 -1.74 18.81
N SER A 97 -3.71 -2.74 18.92
CA SER A 97 -4.42 -3.07 20.15
C SER A 97 -4.56 -4.58 20.24
N GLY A 98 -4.05 -5.17 21.33
CA GLY A 98 -4.17 -6.60 21.60
C GLY A 98 -3.58 -7.51 20.51
N GLY A 99 -2.46 -7.11 19.90
CA GLY A 99 -1.80 -7.87 18.86
C GLY A 99 -2.47 -7.78 17.48
N ILE A 100 -3.41 -6.86 17.33
CA ILE A 100 -4.15 -6.61 16.08
C ILE A 100 -3.79 -5.20 15.63
N THR A 101 -3.47 -5.05 14.34
CA THR A 101 -3.10 -3.77 13.73
C THR A 101 -4.25 -3.23 12.90
N ASP A 102 -4.63 -1.98 13.17
CA ASP A 102 -5.47 -1.19 12.28
C ASP A 102 -4.56 -0.28 11.45
N LEU A 103 -4.59 -0.48 10.15
CA LEU A 103 -3.83 0.29 9.17
C LEU A 103 -4.75 1.32 8.54
N ARG A 104 -4.27 2.57 8.48
CA ARG A 104 -4.91 3.62 7.69
C ARG A 104 -4.00 3.97 6.53
N LEU A 105 -4.53 3.85 5.31
CA LEU A 105 -3.85 4.28 4.09
C LEU A 105 -4.60 5.49 3.53
N THR A 106 -3.86 6.59 3.32
CA THR A 106 -4.40 7.78 2.65
C THR A 106 -3.54 8.07 1.43
N HIS A 107 -4.19 8.32 0.29
CA HIS A 107 -3.52 8.68 -0.96
C HIS A 107 -4.16 9.95 -1.49
N SER A 108 -3.38 10.98 -1.70
CA SER A 108 -3.85 12.32 -2.09
C SER A 108 -3.14 12.81 -3.35
N ALA A 109 -3.70 13.84 -3.98
CA ALA A 109 -3.23 14.42 -5.24
C ALA A 109 -3.38 13.47 -6.44
N LEU A 110 -4.44 12.66 -6.46
CA LEU A 110 -4.72 11.67 -7.52
C LEU A 110 -5.64 12.19 -8.63
N GLY A 111 -6.49 13.18 -8.33
CA GLY A 111 -7.46 13.66 -9.32
C GLY A 111 -8.35 12.55 -9.87
N ASP A 112 -8.41 12.42 -11.19
CA ASP A 112 -9.26 11.44 -11.87
C ASP A 112 -8.79 9.98 -11.69
N LEU A 113 -7.60 9.77 -11.13
CA LEU A 113 -7.06 8.43 -10.87
C LEU A 113 -7.58 7.81 -9.56
N ALA A 114 -8.32 8.55 -8.75
CA ALA A 114 -8.71 8.13 -7.40
C ALA A 114 -9.46 6.79 -7.37
N GLU A 115 -10.44 6.58 -8.25
CA GLU A 115 -11.22 5.33 -8.26
C GLU A 115 -10.35 4.11 -8.59
N SER A 116 -9.50 4.23 -9.60
CA SER A 116 -8.60 3.15 -10.01
C SER A 116 -7.61 2.82 -8.88
N TYR A 117 -7.08 3.84 -8.22
CA TYR A 117 -6.18 3.65 -7.09
C TYR A 117 -6.87 3.04 -5.87
N ARG A 118 -8.12 3.41 -5.61
CA ARG A 118 -8.89 2.78 -4.52
C ARG A 118 -9.02 1.28 -4.75
N ASP A 119 -9.39 0.87 -5.96
CA ASP A 119 -9.51 -0.55 -6.31
C ASP A 119 -8.15 -1.24 -6.22
N GLY A 120 -7.10 -0.61 -6.72
CA GLY A 120 -5.73 -1.11 -6.63
C GLY A 120 -5.25 -1.29 -5.19
N TRP A 121 -5.51 -0.32 -4.33
CA TRP A 121 -5.13 -0.42 -2.91
C TRP A 121 -5.91 -1.49 -2.17
N CYS A 122 -7.17 -1.72 -2.49
CA CYS A 122 -7.93 -2.84 -1.91
C CYS A 122 -7.24 -4.18 -2.23
N VAL A 123 -6.72 -4.34 -3.43
CA VAL A 123 -5.98 -5.55 -3.80
C VAL A 123 -4.61 -5.59 -3.10
N HIS A 124 -3.85 -4.51 -3.13
CA HIS A 124 -2.55 -4.44 -2.45
C HIS A 124 -2.67 -4.72 -0.95
N LEU A 125 -3.67 -4.16 -0.28
CA LEU A 125 -3.87 -4.38 1.15
C LEU A 125 -4.31 -5.81 1.47
N SER A 126 -5.05 -6.45 0.56
CA SER A 126 -5.36 -7.90 0.68
C SER A 126 -4.07 -8.73 0.60
N TYR A 127 -3.16 -8.37 -0.30
CA TYR A 127 -1.84 -9.02 -0.40
C TYR A 127 -0.98 -8.74 0.83
N LEU A 128 -1.02 -7.52 1.36
CA LEU A 128 -0.31 -7.16 2.59
C LEU A 128 -0.81 -7.97 3.79
N GLU A 129 -2.12 -8.11 3.92
CA GLU A 129 -2.72 -8.94 4.97
C GLU A 129 -2.23 -10.37 4.88
N ALA A 130 -2.26 -10.97 3.69
CA ALA A 130 -1.77 -12.33 3.47
C ALA A 130 -0.27 -12.46 3.79
N ALA A 131 0.55 -11.51 3.37
CA ALA A 131 1.97 -11.48 3.68
C ALA A 131 2.21 -11.38 5.18
N GLY A 132 1.48 -10.51 5.88
CA GLY A 132 1.56 -10.37 7.32
C GLY A 132 1.21 -11.65 8.07
N LEU A 133 0.21 -12.37 7.60
CA LEU A 133 -0.23 -13.65 8.16
C LEU A 133 0.70 -14.83 7.80
N GLY A 134 1.70 -14.62 6.92
CA GLY A 134 2.64 -15.66 6.51
C GLY A 134 2.11 -16.60 5.43
N THR A 135 1.03 -16.21 4.74
CA THR A 135 0.39 -16.99 3.66
C THR A 135 0.23 -16.11 2.42
N PRO A 136 1.33 -15.71 1.76
CA PRO A 136 1.28 -14.76 0.65
C PRO A 136 0.43 -15.24 -0.51
N LEU A 137 -0.30 -14.32 -1.13
CA LEU A 137 -1.13 -14.60 -2.31
C LEU A 137 -0.25 -14.71 -3.56
N PRO A 138 -0.67 -15.53 -4.55
CA PRO A 138 0.07 -15.65 -5.80
C PRO A 138 0.10 -14.31 -6.57
N PRO A 139 1.27 -13.84 -7.03
CA PRO A 139 1.35 -12.59 -7.82
C PRO A 139 0.47 -12.61 -9.08
N SER A 140 0.25 -13.79 -9.67
CA SER A 140 -0.57 -13.98 -10.86
C SER A 140 -2.05 -13.64 -10.68
N MET A 141 -2.52 -13.54 -9.44
CA MET A 141 -3.93 -13.21 -9.13
C MET A 141 -4.19 -11.70 -9.04
N PHE A 142 -3.15 -10.88 -8.99
CA PHE A 142 -3.30 -9.45 -8.70
C PHE A 142 -4.27 -8.75 -9.67
N TRP A 143 -4.01 -8.85 -10.97
CA TRP A 143 -4.82 -8.14 -11.97
C TRP A 143 -6.23 -8.71 -12.13
N ARG A 144 -6.42 -10.01 -11.85
CA ARG A 144 -7.76 -10.61 -11.81
C ARG A 144 -8.58 -10.03 -10.66
N LEU A 145 -7.97 -9.90 -9.50
CA LEU A 145 -8.63 -9.31 -8.33
C LEU A 145 -8.90 -7.82 -8.54
N HIS A 146 -7.96 -7.09 -9.16
CA HIS A 146 -8.17 -5.69 -9.53
C HIS A 146 -9.38 -5.53 -10.46
N GLY A 147 -9.49 -6.37 -11.47
CA GLY A 147 -10.63 -6.36 -12.39
C GLY A 147 -11.95 -6.66 -11.69
N THR A 148 -11.94 -7.59 -10.74
CA THR A 148 -13.12 -7.89 -9.91
C THR A 148 -13.55 -6.69 -9.07
N MET A 149 -12.58 -6.02 -8.42
CA MET A 149 -12.88 -4.81 -7.64
C MET A 149 -13.45 -3.70 -8.51
N ALA A 150 -12.88 -3.50 -9.69
CA ALA A 150 -13.38 -2.50 -10.63
C ALA A 150 -14.83 -2.77 -11.05
N GLN A 151 -15.19 -4.04 -11.28
CA GLN A 151 -16.57 -4.43 -11.59
C GLN A 151 -17.53 -4.21 -10.43
N LEU A 152 -17.08 -4.49 -9.20
CA LEU A 152 -17.90 -4.26 -8.00
C LEU A 152 -18.12 -2.77 -7.71
N SER A 153 -17.20 -1.93 -8.18
CA SER A 153 -17.25 -0.48 -8.00
C SER A 153 -18.12 0.22 -9.04
N VAL A 154 -18.56 -0.46 -10.09
CA VAL A 154 -19.48 0.11 -11.08
C VAL A 154 -20.83 0.35 -10.44
N ARG A 155 -21.32 1.57 -10.56
CA ARG A 155 -22.57 2.03 -9.95
C ARG A 155 -23.55 2.59 -10.98
#